data_59b9d73bff69503a9d7d8cc963ed41c1
#
_entry.id   59b9d73bff69503a9d7d8cc963ed41c1
#
_cell.length_a   1.000
_cell.length_b   1.000
_cell.length_c   1.000
_cell.angle_alpha   90.00
_cell.angle_beta   90.00
_cell.angle_gamma   90.00
#
_symmetry.space_group_name_H-M   'P 1'
#
loop_
_entity.id
_entity.type
_entity.pdbx_description
1 polymer ?
#
loop_
_entity_poly.entity_id
_entity_poly.type
_entity_poly.pdbx_seq_one_letter_code
_entity_poly.pdbx_strand_id
1 'polypeptide(L)'
;REANRLFFIFWEAVKADTRAYGMCYLKNRRSGFSFMASGETVNQATISSDARFGILSKTGSDAKKMFTDKVVPISVNYPFFFKPIQDGMDRPKTELAYRVPASKLTRKSLESKTVRQELQGLDTTIDWKNTGDNSYDGEKLKLLVHDESGKWEKPDNILNNWRVTKTCLRLGSRIIGKCMMGSTSNALDKGGENFKKLYYDSDVTKRNANGQTKSGLYSLFIPMEWNYEGFIDEHGQPVFTTPEKEVLDPHGDTIDVGVIDYWENEVEGLKQDQDGLNEYYRQFPRTEDHAFRDETKNSIFNLAKIYEQIDYNQDLRNTNTVVTGGFQWVNGIKDSKVVFTPSPQGRFKVSWIPNADLQNRSITKNGIKYPGNEHIGAFGCDSYDISGTTDGRGSKGALHGLTKFSMEDAPPSTFFLEYIARPQTAEIFFEDI
;
A
#
# COMPACT_ATOMS: atom_id res chain seq x y z
N ARG A 1 -5.10 -20.50 4.12
CA ARG A 1 -4.71 -19.78 2.90
C ARG A 1 -3.31 -19.21 3.07
N GLU A 2 -2.49 -19.32 2.06
CA GLU A 2 -1.11 -18.82 2.07
C GLU A 2 -1.05 -17.30 2.31
N ALA A 3 -1.95 -16.54 1.70
CA ALA A 3 -2.06 -15.11 1.95
C ALA A 3 -2.30 -14.76 3.43
N ASN A 4 -3.09 -15.54 4.15
CA ASN A 4 -3.32 -15.35 5.59
C ASN A 4 -2.04 -15.64 6.38
N ARG A 5 -1.27 -16.66 5.98
CA ARG A 5 0.02 -16.98 6.59
C ARG A 5 1.02 -15.84 6.41
N LEU A 6 1.14 -15.30 5.20
CA LEU A 6 1.99 -14.14 4.91
C LEU A 6 1.56 -12.91 5.73
N PHE A 7 0.26 -12.65 5.81
CA PHE A 7 -0.31 -11.56 6.61
C PHE A 7 0.11 -11.67 8.07
N PHE A 8 -0.05 -12.84 8.69
CA PHE A 8 0.31 -13.01 10.10
C PHE A 8 1.81 -13.03 10.34
N ILE A 9 2.63 -13.56 9.43
CA ILE A 9 4.10 -13.46 9.52
C ILE A 9 4.52 -11.98 9.55
N PHE A 10 3.97 -11.17 8.63
CA PHE A 10 4.25 -9.73 8.60
C PHE A 10 3.76 -9.04 9.88
N TRP A 11 2.55 -9.37 10.34
CA TRP A 11 2.00 -8.82 11.58
C TRP A 11 2.86 -9.14 12.81
N GLU A 12 3.33 -10.37 12.96
CA GLU A 12 4.22 -10.76 14.05
C GLU A 12 5.55 -9.98 14.00
N ALA A 13 6.12 -9.81 12.81
CA ALA A 13 7.31 -8.98 12.62
C ALA A 13 7.07 -7.53 13.03
N VAL A 14 5.92 -6.96 12.67
CA VAL A 14 5.52 -5.60 13.06
C VAL A 14 5.30 -5.48 14.57
N LYS A 15 4.70 -6.47 15.22
CA LYS A 15 4.54 -6.50 16.68
C LYS A 15 5.88 -6.52 17.40
N ALA A 16 6.83 -7.29 16.89
CA ALA A 16 8.16 -7.42 17.47
C ALA A 16 9.02 -6.14 17.31
N ASP A 17 8.81 -5.34 16.28
CA ASP A 17 9.55 -4.09 16.08
C ASP A 17 9.01 -2.98 16.99
N THR A 18 9.82 -2.56 17.96
CA THR A 18 9.46 -1.49 18.92
C THR A 18 9.35 -0.11 18.29
N ARG A 19 9.79 0.06 17.04
CA ARG A 19 9.73 1.33 16.28
C ARG A 19 8.44 1.48 15.50
N ALA A 20 7.76 0.37 15.16
CA ALA A 20 6.54 0.38 14.38
C ALA A 20 5.30 0.64 15.25
N TYR A 21 4.43 1.53 14.80
CA TYR A 21 3.09 1.71 15.40
C TYR A 21 2.07 0.70 14.89
N GLY A 22 2.37 -0.06 13.86
CA GLY A 22 1.47 -1.03 13.29
C GLY A 22 1.71 -1.24 11.80
N MET A 23 0.71 -1.77 11.13
CA MET A 23 0.73 -2.03 9.70
C MET A 23 -0.36 -1.27 8.95
N CYS A 24 -0.10 -0.98 7.66
CA CYS A 24 -1.05 -0.44 6.70
C CYS A 24 -1.17 -1.44 5.53
N TYR A 25 -2.24 -2.23 5.55
CA TYR A 25 -2.46 -3.30 4.57
C TYR A 25 -3.36 -2.81 3.42
N LEU A 26 -2.78 -2.74 2.23
CA LEU A 26 -3.50 -2.56 0.98
C LEU A 26 -4.00 -3.91 0.51
N LYS A 27 -5.29 -4.13 0.57
CA LYS A 27 -5.92 -5.44 0.35
C LYS A 27 -6.85 -5.43 -0.86
N ASN A 28 -7.08 -6.61 -1.42
CA ASN A 28 -8.20 -6.83 -2.33
C ASN A 28 -9.52 -6.96 -1.57
N ARG A 29 -10.62 -6.80 -2.28
CA ARG A 29 -11.96 -7.07 -1.76
C ARG A 29 -12.09 -8.53 -1.35
N ARG A 30 -12.79 -8.80 -0.23
CA ARG A 30 -13.02 -10.14 0.36
C ARG A 30 -11.75 -10.89 0.79
N SER A 31 -10.67 -10.16 1.09
CA SER A 31 -9.42 -10.75 1.60
C SER A 31 -9.55 -11.39 3.00
N GLY A 32 -10.68 -11.28 3.67
CA GLY A 32 -10.86 -11.78 5.04
C GLY A 32 -10.27 -10.89 6.15
N PHE A 33 -9.70 -9.72 5.81
CA PHE A 33 -9.03 -8.83 6.77
C PHE A 33 -9.84 -8.53 8.02
N SER A 34 -11.11 -8.13 7.88
CA SER A 34 -11.94 -7.78 9.04
C SER A 34 -12.13 -8.98 9.99
N PHE A 35 -12.14 -10.22 9.48
CA PHE A 35 -12.22 -11.42 10.31
C PHE A 35 -10.87 -11.69 11.00
N MET A 36 -9.75 -11.61 10.27
CA MET A 36 -8.41 -11.79 10.84
C MET A 36 -8.12 -10.76 11.92
N ALA A 37 -8.45 -9.48 11.68
CA ALA A 37 -8.28 -8.41 12.64
C ALA A 37 -9.16 -8.60 13.89
N SER A 38 -10.41 -9.07 13.71
CA SER A 38 -11.29 -9.40 14.84
C SER A 38 -10.75 -10.56 15.67
N GLY A 39 -10.23 -11.61 15.00
CA GLY A 39 -9.61 -12.75 15.69
C GLY A 39 -8.38 -12.33 16.50
N GLU A 40 -7.51 -11.54 15.92
CA GLU A 40 -6.32 -11.01 16.61
C GLU A 40 -6.70 -10.09 17.79
N THR A 41 -7.75 -9.27 17.62
CA THR A 41 -8.26 -8.42 18.70
C THR A 41 -8.73 -9.23 19.89
N VAL A 42 -9.55 -10.27 19.67
CA VAL A 42 -10.02 -11.16 20.73
C VAL A 42 -8.85 -11.92 21.34
N ASN A 43 -7.95 -12.48 20.52
CA ASN A 43 -6.78 -13.22 20.99
C ASN A 43 -5.92 -12.35 21.91
N GLN A 44 -5.57 -11.13 21.50
CA GLN A 44 -4.77 -10.24 22.36
C GLN A 44 -5.53 -9.79 23.61
N ALA A 45 -6.85 -9.57 23.53
CA ALA A 45 -7.67 -9.16 24.66
C ALA A 45 -7.76 -10.26 25.75
N THR A 46 -7.77 -11.53 25.35
CA THR A 46 -7.85 -12.67 26.28
C THR A 46 -6.55 -12.93 27.05
N ILE A 47 -5.43 -12.38 26.59
CA ILE A 47 -4.11 -12.56 27.22
C ILE A 47 -3.51 -11.24 27.78
N SER A 48 -4.29 -10.15 27.76
CA SER A 48 -3.85 -8.83 28.25
C SER A 48 -4.65 -8.44 29.50
N SER A 49 -3.99 -7.78 30.45
CA SER A 49 -4.63 -7.17 31.61
C SER A 49 -4.60 -5.65 31.51
N ASP A 50 -5.61 -4.97 32.06
CA ASP A 50 -5.74 -3.50 32.08
C ASP A 50 -5.58 -2.87 30.68
N ALA A 51 -6.18 -3.51 29.66
CA ALA A 51 -5.97 -3.14 28.28
C ALA A 51 -7.27 -2.73 27.56
N ARG A 52 -7.16 -1.79 26.62
CA ARG A 52 -8.27 -1.38 25.75
C ARG A 52 -7.95 -1.68 24.31
N PHE A 53 -8.97 -2.13 23.59
CA PHE A 53 -8.92 -2.48 22.18
C PHE A 53 -10.02 -1.71 21.46
N GLY A 54 -9.64 -0.94 20.43
CA GLY A 54 -10.56 -0.08 19.70
C GLY A 54 -10.78 -0.53 18.27
N ILE A 55 -11.99 -0.29 17.75
CA ILE A 55 -12.37 -0.58 16.37
C ILE A 55 -12.94 0.68 15.71
N LEU A 56 -12.37 1.03 14.56
CA LEU A 56 -12.89 2.02 13.63
C LEU A 56 -13.10 1.39 12.25
N SER A 57 -14.08 1.88 11.51
CA SER A 57 -14.31 1.49 10.12
C SER A 57 -14.66 2.73 9.30
N LYS A 58 -15.09 2.59 8.05
CA LYS A 58 -15.50 3.73 7.21
C LYS A 58 -16.67 4.53 7.80
N THR A 59 -17.57 3.86 8.55
CA THR A 59 -18.65 4.49 9.31
C THR A 59 -18.79 3.84 10.68
N GLY A 60 -19.45 4.53 11.63
CA GLY A 60 -19.74 3.96 12.94
C GLY A 60 -20.66 2.73 12.87
N SER A 61 -21.59 2.68 11.92
CA SER A 61 -22.43 1.51 11.68
C SER A 61 -21.63 0.29 11.21
N ASP A 62 -20.63 0.49 10.35
CA ASP A 62 -19.74 -0.58 9.90
C ASP A 62 -18.82 -1.07 11.03
N ALA A 63 -18.29 -0.15 11.85
CA ALA A 63 -17.52 -0.50 13.05
C ALA A 63 -18.35 -1.33 14.03
N LYS A 64 -19.60 -0.91 14.30
CA LYS A 64 -20.56 -1.66 15.11
C LYS A 64 -20.82 -3.04 14.52
N LYS A 65 -21.05 -3.13 13.21
CA LYS A 65 -21.31 -4.40 12.51
C LYS A 65 -20.10 -5.32 12.60
N MET A 66 -18.88 -4.82 12.44
CA MET A 66 -17.67 -5.60 12.63
C MET A 66 -17.59 -6.15 14.07
N PHE A 67 -17.89 -5.32 15.06
CA PHE A 67 -17.92 -5.72 16.46
C PHE A 67 -18.96 -6.80 16.73
N THR A 68 -20.24 -6.58 16.34
CA THR A 68 -21.36 -7.52 16.65
C THR A 68 -21.29 -8.82 15.86
N ASP A 69 -20.85 -8.78 14.60
CA ASP A 69 -20.95 -9.90 13.67
C ASP A 69 -19.65 -10.72 13.60
N LYS A 70 -18.53 -10.19 14.11
CA LYS A 70 -17.23 -10.87 14.08
C LYS A 70 -16.60 -10.98 15.47
N VAL A 71 -16.30 -9.85 16.14
CA VAL A 71 -15.61 -9.87 17.44
C VAL A 71 -16.42 -10.63 18.49
N VAL A 72 -17.70 -10.31 18.65
CA VAL A 72 -18.59 -10.97 19.63
C VAL A 72 -18.72 -12.47 19.36
N PRO A 73 -19.04 -12.94 18.12
CA PRO A 73 -19.09 -14.37 17.83
C PRO A 73 -17.78 -15.10 18.05
N ILE A 74 -16.63 -14.49 17.70
CA ILE A 74 -15.31 -15.07 17.97
C ILE A 74 -15.11 -15.23 19.48
N SER A 75 -15.45 -14.22 20.29
CA SER A 75 -15.36 -14.30 21.75
C SER A 75 -16.29 -15.36 22.33
N VAL A 76 -17.54 -15.47 21.83
CA VAL A 76 -18.49 -16.49 22.29
C VAL A 76 -17.97 -17.90 22.04
N ASN A 77 -17.38 -18.13 20.85
CA ASN A 77 -16.87 -19.43 20.43
C ASN A 77 -15.37 -19.64 20.79
N TYR A 78 -14.78 -18.71 21.53
CA TYR A 78 -13.38 -18.86 21.96
C TYR A 78 -13.22 -20.11 22.81
N PRO A 79 -12.12 -20.88 22.71
CA PRO A 79 -11.93 -22.10 23.46
C PRO A 79 -12.12 -21.88 24.96
N PHE A 80 -13.00 -22.65 25.59
CA PHE A 80 -13.47 -22.37 26.94
C PHE A 80 -12.32 -22.34 27.99
N PHE A 81 -11.26 -23.11 27.78
CA PHE A 81 -10.07 -23.13 28.67
C PHE A 81 -9.33 -21.77 28.72
N PHE A 82 -9.41 -20.99 27.63
CA PHE A 82 -8.73 -19.70 27.49
C PHE A 82 -9.70 -18.52 27.57
N LYS A 83 -11.01 -18.80 27.71
CA LYS A 83 -12.03 -17.75 27.76
C LYS A 83 -12.02 -17.05 29.12
N PRO A 84 -11.71 -15.74 29.18
CA PRO A 84 -11.73 -14.99 30.43
C PRO A 84 -13.15 -14.84 31.00
N ILE A 85 -13.24 -14.43 32.27
CA ILE A 85 -14.50 -14.03 32.87
C ILE A 85 -15.02 -12.79 32.13
N GLN A 86 -16.25 -12.86 31.66
CA GLN A 86 -16.91 -11.78 30.92
C GLN A 86 -17.96 -11.10 31.81
N ASP A 87 -18.01 -9.76 31.76
CA ASP A 87 -19.07 -8.95 32.39
C ASP A 87 -20.15 -8.61 31.35
N GLY A 88 -21.39 -8.58 31.78
CA GLY A 88 -22.52 -8.18 30.94
C GLY A 88 -23.16 -9.33 30.17
N MET A 89 -23.79 -8.98 29.06
CA MET A 89 -24.51 -9.94 28.19
C MET A 89 -23.57 -10.79 27.36
N ASP A 90 -23.96 -12.01 27.01
CA ASP A 90 -23.20 -12.89 26.12
C ASP A 90 -22.97 -12.27 24.73
N ARG A 91 -23.88 -11.41 24.26
CA ARG A 91 -23.81 -10.73 22.98
C ARG A 91 -23.94 -9.21 23.16
N PRO A 92 -22.88 -8.55 23.62
CA PRO A 92 -22.87 -7.11 23.79
C PRO A 92 -22.94 -6.37 22.44
N LYS A 93 -23.48 -5.13 22.44
CA LYS A 93 -23.61 -4.32 21.23
C LYS A 93 -22.64 -3.13 21.16
N THR A 94 -22.02 -2.79 22.29
CA THR A 94 -21.18 -1.60 22.42
C THR A 94 -19.79 -1.88 22.95
N GLU A 95 -19.69 -2.68 24.01
CA GLU A 95 -18.45 -3.01 24.69
C GLU A 95 -18.45 -4.49 25.09
N LEU A 96 -17.38 -5.20 24.83
CA LEU A 96 -17.08 -6.52 25.36
C LEU A 96 -16.03 -6.36 26.47
N ALA A 97 -16.38 -6.73 27.70
CA ALA A 97 -15.51 -6.53 28.86
C ALA A 97 -15.15 -7.87 29.53
N TYR A 98 -13.84 -8.14 29.63
CA TYR A 98 -13.30 -9.27 30.35
C TYR A 98 -12.92 -8.84 31.77
N ARG A 99 -13.95 -8.67 32.61
CA ARG A 99 -13.82 -8.30 34.03
C ARG A 99 -14.83 -9.09 34.87
N VAL A 100 -14.61 -9.08 36.17
CA VAL A 100 -15.55 -9.72 37.10
C VAL A 100 -16.87 -8.91 37.16
N PRO A 101 -18.03 -9.54 36.91
CA PRO A 101 -19.33 -8.85 37.00
C PRO A 101 -19.57 -8.22 38.37
N ALA A 102 -20.03 -6.96 38.39
CA ALA A 102 -20.33 -6.25 39.64
C ALA A 102 -21.35 -6.99 40.53
N SER A 103 -22.27 -7.74 39.93
CA SER A 103 -23.26 -8.58 40.65
C SER A 103 -22.65 -9.72 41.46
N LYS A 104 -21.40 -10.14 41.12
CA LYS A 104 -20.65 -11.15 41.88
C LYS A 104 -19.77 -10.55 42.98
N LEU A 105 -19.64 -9.23 43.01
CA LEU A 105 -18.87 -8.48 43.99
C LEU A 105 -19.83 -7.96 45.08
N THR A 106 -20.19 -8.81 46.03
CA THR A 106 -20.97 -8.33 47.21
C THR A 106 -20.02 -7.58 48.14
N ARG A 107 -20.59 -6.64 48.94
CA ARG A 107 -19.84 -5.86 49.92
C ARG A 107 -19.00 -6.75 50.86
N LYS A 108 -19.47 -7.91 51.24
CA LYS A 108 -18.74 -8.89 52.04
C LYS A 108 -17.59 -9.57 51.29
N SER A 109 -17.74 -9.80 49.97
CA SER A 109 -16.66 -10.36 49.15
C SER A 109 -15.54 -9.36 48.86
N LEU A 110 -15.82 -8.04 48.89
CA LEU A 110 -14.82 -6.99 48.75
C LEU A 110 -13.95 -6.85 50.00
N GLU A 111 -14.42 -7.26 51.19
CA GLU A 111 -13.72 -7.20 52.45
C GLU A 111 -12.81 -8.42 52.65
N SER A 112 -13.02 -9.52 51.94
CA SER A 112 -12.22 -10.75 52.02
C SER A 112 -11.11 -10.77 51.00
N LYS A 113 -9.86 -10.73 51.43
CA LYS A 113 -8.66 -10.85 50.54
C LYS A 113 -8.65 -12.16 49.74
N THR A 114 -9.16 -13.24 50.30
CA THR A 114 -9.21 -14.58 49.69
C THR A 114 -10.13 -14.60 48.47
N VAL A 115 -11.29 -13.98 48.55
CA VAL A 115 -12.26 -13.90 47.43
C VAL A 115 -11.77 -13.00 46.34
N ARG A 116 -10.99 -11.95 46.64
CA ARG A 116 -10.36 -11.10 45.63
C ARG A 116 -9.31 -11.84 44.79
N GLN A 117 -8.58 -12.80 45.37
CA GLN A 117 -7.59 -13.60 44.64
C GLN A 117 -8.26 -14.66 43.73
N GLU A 118 -9.41 -15.19 44.13
CA GLU A 118 -10.14 -16.22 43.37
C GLU A 118 -10.97 -15.67 42.21
N LEU A 119 -11.32 -14.36 42.22
CA LEU A 119 -12.14 -13.70 41.20
C LEU A 119 -11.40 -12.57 40.51
N GLN A 120 -10.17 -12.80 40.07
CA GLN A 120 -9.37 -11.81 39.37
C GLN A 120 -9.76 -11.78 37.90
N GLY A 121 -10.40 -10.69 37.43
CA GLY A 121 -10.66 -10.42 36.03
C GLY A 121 -9.43 -9.82 35.33
N LEU A 122 -9.46 -9.79 33.99
CA LEU A 122 -8.41 -9.16 33.19
C LEU A 122 -8.53 -7.62 33.15
N ASP A 123 -9.70 -7.07 33.45
CA ASP A 123 -10.05 -5.64 33.31
C ASP A 123 -9.75 -5.08 31.91
N THR A 124 -9.99 -5.93 30.91
CA THR A 124 -9.73 -5.65 29.49
C THR A 124 -11.05 -5.43 28.76
N THR A 125 -11.06 -4.45 27.85
CA THR A 125 -12.25 -4.10 27.08
C THR A 125 -11.97 -4.02 25.59
N ILE A 126 -12.97 -4.41 24.78
CA ILE A 126 -13.01 -4.22 23.33
C ILE A 126 -14.24 -3.37 23.04
N ASP A 127 -14.09 -2.24 22.38
CA ASP A 127 -15.18 -1.38 21.96
C ASP A 127 -15.05 -0.90 20.51
N TRP A 128 -16.06 -0.20 20.03
CA TRP A 128 -16.03 0.47 18.74
C TRP A 128 -16.49 1.91 18.90
N LYS A 129 -16.04 2.80 18.03
CA LYS A 129 -16.50 4.21 18.02
C LYS A 129 -16.98 4.64 16.63
N ASN A 130 -17.76 5.72 16.63
CA ASN A 130 -18.10 6.41 15.39
C ASN A 130 -16.85 6.94 14.70
N THR A 131 -16.87 6.92 13.38
CA THR A 131 -15.82 7.47 12.54
C THR A 131 -15.75 8.97 12.70
N GLY A 132 -14.56 9.51 12.83
CA GLY A 132 -14.32 10.92 12.97
C GLY A 132 -12.86 11.22 13.28
N ASP A 133 -12.40 12.44 12.98
CA ASP A 133 -11.01 12.86 13.14
C ASP A 133 -10.49 12.67 14.58
N ASN A 134 -11.35 12.87 15.59
CA ASN A 134 -11.00 12.79 17.02
C ASN A 134 -11.47 11.50 17.70
N SER A 135 -11.86 10.48 16.93
CA SER A 135 -12.25 9.19 17.51
C SER A 135 -11.08 8.56 18.27
N TYR A 136 -11.32 8.11 19.50
CA TYR A 136 -10.32 7.61 20.47
C TYR A 136 -9.35 8.66 21.02
N ASP A 137 -9.57 9.95 20.80
CA ASP A 137 -8.72 10.98 21.44
C ASP A 137 -8.71 10.85 22.97
N GLY A 138 -7.52 10.97 23.57
CA GLY A 138 -7.32 10.84 25.02
C GLY A 138 -7.36 9.40 25.56
N GLU A 139 -7.57 8.40 24.72
CA GLU A 139 -7.60 7.00 25.15
C GLU A 139 -6.21 6.34 25.05
N LYS A 140 -6.02 5.26 25.81
CA LYS A 140 -4.81 4.44 25.77
C LYS A 140 -5.19 3.06 25.23
N LEU A 141 -4.70 2.74 24.04
CA LEU A 141 -5.06 1.52 23.34
C LEU A 141 -3.88 0.54 23.22
N LYS A 142 -4.18 -0.75 23.41
CA LYS A 142 -3.24 -1.85 23.17
C LYS A 142 -3.24 -2.28 21.71
N LEU A 143 -4.44 -2.34 21.11
CA LEU A 143 -4.62 -2.55 19.67
C LEU A 143 -5.75 -1.64 19.18
N LEU A 144 -5.51 -1.00 18.05
CA LEU A 144 -6.49 -0.25 17.30
C LEU A 144 -6.66 -0.90 15.92
N VAL A 145 -7.88 -1.28 15.57
CA VAL A 145 -8.22 -1.77 14.24
C VAL A 145 -8.87 -0.65 13.45
N HIS A 146 -8.28 -0.35 12.27
CA HIS A 146 -8.89 0.50 11.26
C HIS A 146 -9.32 -0.36 10.07
N ASP A 147 -10.59 -0.67 9.96
CA ASP A 147 -11.15 -1.35 8.79
C ASP A 147 -11.65 -0.31 7.77
N GLU A 148 -11.46 -0.59 6.49
CA GLU A 148 -11.89 0.27 5.36
C GLU A 148 -11.38 1.73 5.44
N SER A 149 -10.15 1.93 5.93
CA SER A 149 -9.55 3.26 6.13
C SER A 149 -9.35 4.07 4.84
N GLY A 150 -9.26 3.41 3.68
CA GLY A 150 -9.21 4.06 2.36
C GLY A 150 -10.58 4.57 1.86
N LYS A 151 -11.66 4.29 2.59
CA LYS A 151 -13.03 4.68 2.23
C LYS A 151 -13.63 5.75 3.14
N TRP A 152 -12.79 6.46 3.86
CA TRP A 152 -13.23 7.61 4.67
C TRP A 152 -13.52 8.80 3.77
N GLU A 153 -14.78 9.23 3.74
CA GLU A 153 -15.27 10.34 2.93
C GLU A 153 -15.30 11.64 3.74
N LYS A 154 -15.20 12.77 3.05
CA LYS A 154 -15.29 14.10 3.69
C LYS A 154 -16.62 14.23 4.47
N PRO A 155 -16.62 14.91 5.63
CA PRO A 155 -15.53 15.78 6.14
C PRO A 155 -14.42 15.02 6.87
N ASP A 156 -14.60 13.74 7.21
CA ASP A 156 -13.63 12.95 7.97
C ASP A 156 -12.35 12.67 7.15
N ASN A 157 -11.20 12.65 7.84
CA ASN A 157 -9.91 12.45 7.19
C ASN A 157 -9.05 11.46 7.96
N ILE A 158 -8.72 10.33 7.32
CA ILE A 158 -7.87 9.29 7.92
C ILE A 158 -6.50 9.80 8.36
N LEU A 159 -5.91 10.79 7.68
CA LEU A 159 -4.63 11.37 8.07
C LEU A 159 -4.75 12.17 9.38
N ASN A 160 -5.85 12.89 9.57
CA ASN A 160 -6.11 13.63 10.81
C ASN A 160 -6.35 12.66 11.95
N ASN A 161 -7.24 11.69 11.76
CA ASN A 161 -7.49 10.66 12.76
C ASN A 161 -6.22 9.88 13.12
N TRP A 162 -5.38 9.52 12.14
CA TRP A 162 -4.12 8.84 12.41
C TRP A 162 -3.15 9.67 13.27
N ARG A 163 -3.11 10.98 13.09
CA ARG A 163 -2.31 11.87 13.96
C ARG A 163 -2.77 11.79 15.41
N VAL A 164 -4.07 11.74 15.65
CA VAL A 164 -4.67 11.62 16.99
C VAL A 164 -4.45 10.21 17.54
N THR A 165 -4.88 9.17 16.84
CA THR A 165 -4.86 7.80 17.32
C THR A 165 -3.46 7.22 17.49
N LYS A 166 -2.48 7.70 16.73
CA LYS A 166 -1.07 7.37 16.94
C LYS A 166 -0.59 7.73 18.36
N THR A 167 -1.12 8.81 18.94
CA THR A 167 -0.78 9.20 20.31
C THR A 167 -1.35 8.25 21.36
N CYS A 168 -2.49 7.62 21.07
CA CYS A 168 -3.15 6.65 21.95
C CYS A 168 -2.38 5.32 22.07
N LEU A 169 -1.46 5.06 21.14
CA LEU A 169 -0.65 3.85 21.07
C LEU A 169 0.73 4.00 21.75
N ARG A 170 0.98 5.13 22.41
CA ARG A 170 2.27 5.38 23.07
C ARG A 170 2.11 5.91 24.49
N LEU A 171 3.13 5.70 25.30
CA LEU A 171 3.29 6.32 26.61
C LEU A 171 4.63 7.05 26.62
N GLY A 172 4.61 8.39 26.54
CA GLY A 172 5.81 9.16 26.31
C GLY A 172 6.49 8.80 25.00
N SER A 173 7.74 8.36 25.05
CA SER A 173 8.52 7.90 23.89
C SER A 173 8.29 6.43 23.52
N ARG A 174 7.69 5.63 24.43
CA ARG A 174 7.52 4.19 24.25
C ARG A 174 6.21 3.86 23.55
N ILE A 175 6.27 3.07 22.49
CA ILE A 175 5.10 2.49 21.82
C ILE A 175 4.60 1.32 22.69
N ILE A 176 3.35 1.39 23.13
CA ILE A 176 2.71 0.42 24.03
C ILE A 176 1.58 -0.37 23.32
N GLY A 177 1.05 0.17 22.25
CA GLY A 177 0.01 -0.43 21.45
C GLY A 177 0.37 -0.48 19.98
N LYS A 178 -0.44 -1.17 19.18
CA LYS A 178 -0.26 -1.31 17.74
C LYS A 178 -1.55 -0.97 17.00
N CYS A 179 -1.42 -0.60 15.73
CA CYS A 179 -2.53 -0.42 14.82
C CYS A 179 -2.52 -1.49 13.73
N MET A 180 -3.66 -2.10 13.50
CA MET A 180 -3.90 -2.97 12.36
C MET A 180 -4.86 -2.25 11.41
N MET A 181 -4.30 -1.63 10.38
CA MET A 181 -5.05 -0.87 9.38
C MET A 181 -5.13 -1.66 8.09
N GLY A 182 -6.33 -1.80 7.51
CA GLY A 182 -6.51 -2.49 6.24
C GLY A 182 -7.66 -1.93 5.43
N SER A 183 -7.43 -1.73 4.13
CA SER A 183 -8.44 -1.23 3.21
C SER A 183 -8.17 -1.63 1.76
N THR A 184 -9.24 -1.68 0.96
CA THR A 184 -9.17 -1.41 -0.47
C THR A 184 -9.08 0.11 -0.66
N SER A 185 -8.51 0.58 -1.77
CA SER A 185 -8.54 2.00 -2.09
C SER A 185 -9.94 2.42 -2.57
N ASN A 186 -10.29 3.68 -2.36
CA ASN A 186 -11.41 4.35 -3.01
C ASN A 186 -10.88 5.22 -4.17
N ALA A 187 -11.79 5.80 -4.96
CA ALA A 187 -11.42 6.85 -5.91
C ALA A 187 -10.70 7.99 -5.16
N LEU A 188 -9.70 8.60 -5.81
CA LEU A 188 -8.81 9.54 -5.13
C LEU A 188 -9.57 10.75 -4.57
N ASP A 189 -10.55 11.26 -5.31
CA ASP A 189 -11.42 12.38 -4.91
C ASP A 189 -12.38 12.04 -3.75
N LYS A 190 -12.66 10.74 -3.53
CA LYS A 190 -13.53 10.22 -2.46
C LYS A 190 -12.75 9.68 -1.24
N GLY A 191 -11.60 10.29 -0.93
CA GLY A 191 -10.78 9.94 0.23
C GLY A 191 -9.65 8.95 -0.05
N GLY A 192 -9.60 8.33 -1.23
CA GLY A 192 -8.53 7.42 -1.64
C GLY A 192 -7.15 8.07 -1.65
N GLU A 193 -7.05 9.38 -1.96
CA GLU A 193 -5.80 10.13 -1.94
C GLU A 193 -5.14 10.15 -0.56
N ASN A 194 -5.92 10.36 0.50
CA ASN A 194 -5.41 10.38 1.86
C ASN A 194 -4.85 9.01 2.29
N PHE A 195 -5.53 7.93 1.91
CA PHE A 195 -5.06 6.57 2.17
C PHE A 195 -3.82 6.23 1.34
N LYS A 196 -3.80 6.59 0.05
CA LYS A 196 -2.63 6.46 -0.83
C LYS A 196 -1.40 7.11 -0.21
N LYS A 197 -1.55 8.36 0.26
CA LYS A 197 -0.47 9.09 0.94
C LYS A 197 -0.01 8.37 2.21
N LEU A 198 -0.95 7.91 3.05
CA LEU A 198 -0.63 7.18 4.27
C LEU A 198 0.10 5.87 3.97
N TYR A 199 -0.34 5.14 2.94
CA TYR A 199 0.27 3.90 2.51
C TYR A 199 1.73 4.08 2.04
N TYR A 200 2.00 5.05 1.16
CA TYR A 200 3.36 5.33 0.71
C TYR A 200 4.24 5.98 1.79
N ASP A 201 3.67 6.74 2.73
CA ASP A 201 4.37 7.22 3.92
C ASP A 201 4.70 6.07 4.92
N SER A 202 4.19 4.85 4.66
CA SER A 202 4.44 3.63 5.44
C SER A 202 5.49 2.70 4.81
N ASP A 203 6.15 3.12 3.75
CA ASP A 203 7.17 2.35 3.02
C ASP A 203 8.38 2.06 3.94
N VAL A 204 8.61 0.78 4.21
CA VAL A 204 9.68 0.31 5.12
C VAL A 204 11.08 0.55 4.58
N THR A 205 11.22 0.82 3.28
CA THR A 205 12.51 1.14 2.66
C THR A 205 12.92 2.60 2.91
N LYS A 206 11.96 3.46 3.26
CA LYS A 206 12.13 4.90 3.50
C LYS A 206 11.99 5.24 4.98
N ARG A 207 13.03 5.01 5.75
CA ARG A 207 13.08 5.25 7.20
C ARG A 207 13.86 6.51 7.54
N ASN A 208 13.42 7.19 8.60
CA ASN A 208 14.16 8.32 9.19
C ASN A 208 15.36 7.85 10.04
N ALA A 209 16.10 8.78 10.60
CA ALA A 209 17.26 8.49 11.47
C ALA A 209 16.92 7.61 12.68
N ASN A 210 15.67 7.63 13.16
CA ASN A 210 15.20 6.80 14.26
C ASN A 210 14.73 5.39 13.79
N GLY A 211 14.88 5.08 12.50
CA GLY A 211 14.46 3.82 11.90
C GLY A 211 12.95 3.68 11.73
N GLN A 212 12.18 4.77 11.83
CA GLN A 212 10.73 4.79 11.63
C GLN A 212 10.38 5.24 10.22
N THR A 213 9.30 4.69 9.66
CA THR A 213 8.67 5.24 8.46
C THR A 213 8.03 6.59 8.78
N LYS A 214 7.70 7.37 7.78
CA LYS A 214 7.11 8.70 7.97
C LYS A 214 5.75 8.65 8.69
N SER A 215 4.89 7.67 8.38
CA SER A 215 3.63 7.42 9.09
C SER A 215 3.85 6.78 10.48
N GLY A 216 4.91 5.97 10.61
CA GLY A 216 5.16 5.05 11.72
C GLY A 216 4.50 3.68 11.53
N LEU A 217 3.68 3.49 10.48
CA LEU A 217 3.14 2.20 10.06
C LEU A 217 4.08 1.54 9.06
N TYR A 218 3.92 0.23 8.85
CA TYR A 218 4.60 -0.53 7.80
C TYR A 218 3.59 -0.98 6.75
N SER A 219 3.85 -0.65 5.49
CA SER A 219 2.98 -1.02 4.38
C SER A 219 3.11 -2.51 4.05
N LEU A 220 1.97 -3.13 3.77
CA LEU A 220 1.86 -4.49 3.25
C LEU A 220 0.93 -4.47 2.05
N PHE A 221 1.35 -5.09 0.95
CA PHE A 221 0.52 -5.41 -0.19
C PHE A 221 0.58 -6.92 -0.45
N ILE A 222 -0.57 -7.55 -0.63
CA ILE A 222 -0.67 -8.93 -1.12
C ILE A 222 -1.52 -8.86 -2.38
N PRO A 223 -0.98 -9.22 -3.56
CA PRO A 223 -1.71 -9.22 -4.80
C PRO A 223 -2.99 -10.07 -4.73
N MET A 224 -4.02 -9.68 -5.46
CA MET A 224 -5.33 -10.31 -5.37
C MET A 224 -5.30 -11.81 -5.71
N GLU A 225 -4.44 -12.24 -6.62
CA GLU A 225 -4.31 -13.64 -7.05
C GLU A 225 -3.94 -14.59 -5.92
N TRP A 226 -3.34 -14.09 -4.84
CA TRP A 226 -3.01 -14.89 -3.65
C TRP A 226 -4.22 -15.17 -2.76
N ASN A 227 -5.29 -14.42 -2.90
CA ASN A 227 -6.41 -14.48 -1.95
C ASN A 227 -7.79 -14.27 -2.61
N TYR A 228 -7.91 -14.51 -3.89
CA TYR A 228 -9.19 -14.39 -4.57
C TYR A 228 -10.10 -15.59 -4.20
N GLU A 229 -11.27 -15.29 -3.68
CA GLU A 229 -12.23 -16.28 -3.24
C GLU A 229 -12.76 -17.10 -4.44
N GLY A 230 -12.84 -18.43 -4.31
CA GLY A 230 -13.21 -19.33 -5.39
C GLY A 230 -12.04 -19.88 -6.21
N PHE A 231 -10.80 -19.37 -5.98
CA PHE A 231 -9.59 -19.83 -6.67
C PHE A 231 -8.53 -20.35 -5.68
N ILE A 232 -8.97 -20.82 -4.55
CA ILE A 232 -8.10 -21.40 -3.52
C ILE A 232 -8.44 -22.89 -3.41
N ASP A 233 -7.45 -23.74 -3.53
CA ASP A 233 -7.61 -25.19 -3.44
C ASP A 233 -7.92 -25.68 -2.02
N GLU A 234 -8.25 -26.95 -1.87
CA GLU A 234 -8.54 -27.60 -0.58
C GLU A 234 -7.38 -27.53 0.42
N HIS A 235 -6.15 -27.31 -0.07
CA HIS A 235 -4.95 -27.13 0.76
C HIS A 235 -4.67 -25.67 1.12
N GLY A 236 -5.51 -24.74 0.65
CA GLY A 236 -5.36 -23.31 0.90
C GLY A 236 -4.35 -22.60 -0.01
N GLN A 237 -3.94 -23.24 -1.12
CA GLN A 237 -3.03 -22.65 -2.11
C GLN A 237 -3.81 -21.96 -3.23
N PRO A 238 -3.31 -20.83 -3.76
CA PRO A 238 -3.95 -20.18 -4.90
C PRO A 238 -3.71 -20.94 -6.21
N VAL A 239 -4.74 -21.08 -7.01
CA VAL A 239 -4.68 -21.65 -8.36
C VAL A 239 -4.47 -20.52 -9.36
N PHE A 240 -3.20 -20.25 -9.72
CA PHE A 240 -2.83 -19.08 -10.55
C PHE A 240 -3.25 -19.21 -12.01
N THR A 241 -2.97 -20.33 -12.62
CA THR A 241 -3.26 -20.62 -14.03
C THR A 241 -4.29 -21.74 -14.13
N THR A 242 -4.97 -21.82 -15.26
CA THR A 242 -5.95 -22.88 -15.53
C THR A 242 -5.31 -24.26 -15.36
N PRO A 243 -5.82 -25.09 -14.44
CA PRO A 243 -5.19 -26.35 -14.09
C PRO A 243 -5.37 -27.40 -15.21
N GLU A 244 -4.32 -28.19 -15.46
CA GLU A 244 -4.39 -29.33 -16.40
C GLU A 244 -5.07 -30.57 -15.79
N LYS A 245 -5.19 -30.62 -14.48
CA LYS A 245 -5.82 -31.70 -13.71
C LYS A 245 -6.91 -31.12 -12.83
N GLU A 246 -7.88 -31.95 -12.47
CA GLU A 246 -8.94 -31.58 -11.54
C GLU A 246 -8.35 -31.06 -10.22
N VAL A 247 -8.74 -29.86 -9.84
CA VAL A 247 -8.39 -29.20 -8.58
C VAL A 247 -9.70 -28.85 -7.88
N LEU A 248 -9.82 -29.24 -6.61
CA LEU A 248 -11.01 -28.98 -5.81
C LEU A 248 -10.76 -27.80 -4.87
N ASP A 249 -11.80 -27.02 -4.67
CA ASP A 249 -11.84 -25.99 -3.62
C ASP A 249 -12.13 -26.60 -2.23
N PRO A 250 -12.09 -25.83 -1.11
CA PRO A 250 -12.38 -26.34 0.23
C PRO A 250 -13.82 -26.87 0.45
N HIS A 251 -14.73 -26.63 -0.49
CA HIS A 251 -16.10 -27.12 -0.46
C HIS A 251 -16.30 -28.37 -1.33
N GLY A 252 -15.28 -28.75 -2.09
CA GLY A 252 -15.34 -29.89 -3.02
C GLY A 252 -15.81 -29.52 -4.43
N ASP A 253 -15.93 -28.25 -4.74
CA ASP A 253 -16.26 -27.75 -6.08
C ASP A 253 -15.00 -27.69 -6.94
N THR A 254 -15.12 -28.02 -8.24
CA THR A 254 -13.99 -28.00 -9.18
C THR A 254 -13.61 -26.58 -9.57
N ILE A 255 -12.31 -26.30 -9.59
CA ILE A 255 -11.74 -25.03 -10.09
C ILE A 255 -11.30 -25.24 -11.54
N ASP A 256 -12.10 -24.79 -12.50
CA ASP A 256 -11.90 -25.00 -13.93
C ASP A 256 -10.97 -23.97 -14.59
N VAL A 257 -10.79 -22.79 -13.97
CA VAL A 257 -10.02 -21.67 -14.51
C VAL A 257 -9.08 -21.12 -13.44
N GLY A 258 -7.86 -20.72 -13.83
CA GLY A 258 -6.92 -20.05 -12.94
C GLY A 258 -7.34 -18.62 -12.65
N VAL A 259 -6.94 -18.11 -11.49
CA VAL A 259 -7.32 -16.74 -11.04
C VAL A 259 -6.77 -15.65 -11.96
N ILE A 260 -5.60 -15.86 -12.57
CA ILE A 260 -4.99 -14.88 -13.49
C ILE A 260 -5.78 -14.86 -14.80
N ASP A 261 -6.08 -16.04 -15.36
CA ASP A 261 -6.85 -16.17 -16.59
C ASP A 261 -8.26 -15.59 -16.42
N TYR A 262 -8.90 -15.86 -15.27
CA TYR A 262 -10.19 -15.27 -14.92
C TYR A 262 -10.12 -13.74 -14.86
N TRP A 263 -9.11 -13.20 -14.15
CA TRP A 263 -8.93 -11.75 -13.99
C TRP A 263 -8.66 -11.06 -15.33
N GLU A 264 -7.86 -11.67 -16.21
CA GLU A 264 -7.58 -11.14 -17.55
C GLU A 264 -8.85 -11.11 -18.42
N ASN A 265 -9.69 -12.14 -18.32
CA ASN A 265 -10.98 -12.19 -19.02
C ASN A 265 -11.96 -11.09 -18.54
N GLU A 266 -12.03 -10.86 -17.21
CA GLU A 266 -12.85 -9.78 -16.63
C GLU A 266 -12.36 -8.40 -17.10
N VAL A 267 -11.04 -8.18 -17.10
CA VAL A 267 -10.43 -6.94 -17.60
C VAL A 267 -10.74 -6.72 -19.08
N GLU A 268 -10.66 -7.77 -19.91
CA GLU A 268 -10.99 -7.70 -21.34
C GLU A 268 -12.46 -7.32 -21.53
N GLY A 269 -13.37 -7.93 -20.77
CA GLY A 269 -14.80 -7.61 -20.81
C GLY A 269 -15.12 -6.17 -20.42
N LEU A 270 -14.30 -5.56 -19.56
CA LEU A 270 -14.51 -4.19 -19.08
C LEU A 270 -13.79 -3.10 -19.89
N LYS A 271 -13.02 -3.45 -20.93
CA LYS A 271 -12.24 -2.47 -21.71
C LYS A 271 -13.05 -1.30 -22.28
N GLN A 272 -14.32 -1.49 -22.59
CA GLN A 272 -15.20 -0.44 -23.10
C GLN A 272 -15.82 0.44 -22.00
N ASP A 273 -15.84 -0.04 -20.74
CA ASP A 273 -16.28 0.69 -19.56
C ASP A 273 -15.09 1.08 -18.68
N GLN A 274 -14.50 2.23 -18.94
CA GLN A 274 -13.29 2.68 -18.24
C GLN A 274 -13.51 2.94 -16.75
N ASP A 275 -14.69 3.40 -16.35
CA ASP A 275 -15.00 3.63 -14.93
C ASP A 275 -15.15 2.28 -14.21
N GLY A 276 -15.86 1.32 -14.83
CA GLY A 276 -15.97 -0.04 -14.32
C GLY A 276 -14.62 -0.76 -14.25
N LEU A 277 -13.79 -0.59 -15.28
CA LEU A 277 -12.43 -1.15 -15.32
C LEU A 277 -11.56 -0.59 -14.21
N ASN A 278 -11.52 0.72 -14.00
CA ASN A 278 -10.75 1.33 -12.91
C ASN A 278 -11.25 0.90 -11.53
N GLU A 279 -12.58 0.78 -11.35
CA GLU A 279 -13.16 0.24 -10.11
C GLU A 279 -12.74 -1.22 -9.89
N TYR A 280 -12.76 -2.05 -10.92
CA TYR A 280 -12.33 -3.45 -10.85
C TYR A 280 -10.86 -3.56 -10.42
N TYR A 281 -9.97 -2.78 -11.04
CA TYR A 281 -8.57 -2.70 -10.64
C TYR A 281 -8.39 -2.29 -9.17
N ARG A 282 -9.14 -1.29 -8.68
CA ARG A 282 -9.08 -0.86 -7.28
C ARG A 282 -9.58 -1.95 -6.31
N GLN A 283 -10.55 -2.74 -6.71
CA GLN A 283 -11.13 -3.80 -5.87
C GLN A 283 -10.28 -5.08 -5.89
N PHE A 284 -9.66 -5.38 -7.03
CA PHE A 284 -8.90 -6.62 -7.26
C PHE A 284 -7.52 -6.30 -7.86
N PRO A 285 -6.66 -5.61 -7.11
CA PRO A 285 -5.37 -5.15 -7.61
C PRO A 285 -4.35 -6.29 -7.67
N ARG A 286 -3.64 -6.40 -8.79
CA ARG A 286 -2.45 -7.23 -8.94
C ARG A 286 -1.16 -6.47 -8.63
N THR A 287 -1.21 -5.14 -8.69
CA THR A 287 -0.11 -4.23 -8.33
C THR A 287 -0.64 -3.10 -7.45
N GLU A 288 0.25 -2.40 -6.75
CA GLU A 288 -0.12 -1.22 -5.97
C GLU A 288 -0.71 -0.11 -6.84
N ASP A 289 -0.20 0.05 -8.07
CA ASP A 289 -0.69 1.04 -9.02
C ASP A 289 -2.13 0.74 -9.47
N HIS A 290 -2.50 -0.53 -9.61
CA HIS A 290 -3.90 -0.93 -9.86
C HIS A 290 -4.81 -0.46 -8.74
N ALA A 291 -4.39 -0.61 -7.48
CA ALA A 291 -5.19 -0.22 -6.33
C ALA A 291 -5.44 1.29 -6.23
N PHE A 292 -4.56 2.11 -6.81
CA PHE A 292 -4.64 3.57 -6.75
C PHE A 292 -4.98 4.25 -8.07
N ARG A 293 -5.64 3.54 -9.00
CA ARG A 293 -6.15 4.13 -10.24
C ARG A 293 -7.24 5.16 -9.96
N ASP A 294 -7.21 6.27 -10.70
CA ASP A 294 -8.16 7.36 -10.58
C ASP A 294 -9.28 7.26 -11.61
N GLU A 295 -10.36 7.99 -11.38
CA GLU A 295 -11.45 8.12 -12.33
C GLU A 295 -11.04 9.07 -13.49
N THR A 296 -11.44 8.72 -14.72
CA THR A 296 -11.05 9.47 -15.93
C THR A 296 -11.66 10.87 -16.02
N LYS A 297 -12.71 11.13 -15.25
CA LYS A 297 -13.52 12.37 -15.36
C LYS A 297 -12.80 13.66 -14.98
N ASN A 298 -11.74 13.58 -14.20
CA ASN A 298 -11.05 14.75 -13.63
C ASN A 298 -9.69 15.05 -14.27
N SER A 299 -9.30 14.34 -15.33
CA SER A 299 -8.02 14.53 -16.01
C SER A 299 -8.19 15.11 -17.40
N ILE A 300 -7.31 16.10 -17.74
CA ILE A 300 -7.17 16.59 -19.12
C ILE A 300 -6.46 15.57 -20.04
N PHE A 301 -5.82 14.55 -19.45
CA PHE A 301 -5.15 13.48 -20.17
C PHE A 301 -6.06 12.25 -20.30
N ASN A 302 -5.85 11.47 -21.35
CA ASN A 302 -6.52 10.18 -21.50
C ASN A 302 -5.89 9.16 -20.54
N LEU A 303 -6.43 9.07 -19.33
CA LEU A 303 -5.92 8.18 -18.30
C LEU A 303 -5.98 6.70 -18.70
N ALA A 304 -6.95 6.30 -19.52
CA ALA A 304 -7.02 4.92 -20.00
C ALA A 304 -5.75 4.52 -20.77
N LYS A 305 -5.33 5.36 -21.74
CA LYS A 305 -4.10 5.12 -22.50
C LYS A 305 -2.83 5.20 -21.62
N ILE A 306 -2.84 6.07 -20.62
CA ILE A 306 -1.72 6.17 -19.67
C ILE A 306 -1.62 4.89 -18.84
N TYR A 307 -2.74 4.39 -18.31
CA TYR A 307 -2.73 3.14 -17.53
C TYR A 307 -2.37 1.93 -18.41
N GLU A 308 -2.87 1.85 -19.63
CA GLU A 308 -2.48 0.81 -20.59
C GLU A 308 -0.96 0.81 -20.82
N GLN A 309 -0.35 1.98 -20.98
CA GLN A 309 1.09 2.11 -21.14
C GLN A 309 1.86 1.76 -19.86
N ILE A 310 1.33 2.11 -18.68
CA ILE A 310 1.92 1.73 -17.40
C ILE A 310 1.91 0.22 -17.23
N ASP A 311 0.78 -0.43 -17.52
CA ASP A 311 0.64 -1.89 -17.44
C ASP A 311 1.61 -2.58 -18.42
N TYR A 312 1.71 -2.09 -19.65
CA TYR A 312 2.68 -2.57 -20.63
C TYR A 312 4.13 -2.46 -20.13
N ASN A 313 4.47 -1.34 -19.50
CA ASN A 313 5.82 -1.11 -18.98
C ASN A 313 6.13 -1.97 -17.74
N GLN A 314 5.11 -2.37 -16.97
CA GLN A 314 5.27 -3.22 -15.79
C GLN A 314 5.32 -4.72 -16.13
N ASP A 315 4.88 -5.12 -17.31
CA ASP A 315 4.99 -6.51 -17.75
C ASP A 315 6.47 -6.90 -17.86
N LEU A 316 6.87 -7.90 -17.07
CA LEU A 316 8.24 -8.42 -17.04
C LEU A 316 8.76 -8.85 -18.42
N ARG A 317 7.87 -9.21 -19.34
CA ARG A 317 8.21 -9.54 -20.74
C ARG A 317 8.71 -8.32 -21.50
N ASN A 318 8.31 -7.11 -21.12
CA ASN A 318 8.61 -5.85 -21.79
C ASN A 318 9.68 -5.00 -21.08
N THR A 319 10.06 -5.33 -19.84
CA THR A 319 10.94 -4.52 -19.00
C THR A 319 12.42 -4.57 -19.38
N ASN A 320 12.85 -5.50 -20.24
CA ASN A 320 14.27 -5.68 -20.59
C ASN A 320 14.83 -4.65 -21.57
N THR A 321 14.05 -3.69 -22.01
CA THR A 321 14.48 -2.67 -23.00
C THR A 321 15.01 -1.40 -22.38
N VAL A 322 14.76 -1.15 -21.08
CA VAL A 322 15.15 0.10 -20.41
C VAL A 322 16.35 -0.13 -19.50
N VAL A 323 17.42 0.60 -19.77
CA VAL A 323 18.66 0.54 -18.99
C VAL A 323 18.84 1.85 -18.21
N THR A 324 19.03 1.75 -16.90
CA THR A 324 19.36 2.88 -16.05
C THR A 324 20.87 3.12 -16.09
N GLY A 325 21.29 4.38 -16.20
CA GLY A 325 22.71 4.72 -16.29
C GLY A 325 22.99 6.22 -16.27
N GLY A 326 24.18 6.57 -16.70
CA GLY A 326 24.63 7.96 -16.84
C GLY A 326 25.48 8.17 -18.11
N PHE A 327 25.48 9.38 -18.61
CA PHE A 327 26.38 9.79 -19.70
C PHE A 327 27.65 10.35 -19.09
N GLN A 328 28.80 9.99 -19.67
CA GLN A 328 30.12 10.41 -19.20
C GLN A 328 31.03 10.78 -20.36
N TRP A 329 31.86 11.75 -20.13
CA TRP A 329 32.94 12.11 -21.07
C TRP A 329 33.96 10.99 -21.14
N VAL A 330 34.39 10.63 -22.36
CA VAL A 330 35.46 9.64 -22.55
C VAL A 330 36.73 10.11 -21.86
N ASN A 331 37.30 9.26 -21.01
CA ASN A 331 38.48 9.54 -20.18
C ASN A 331 38.33 10.77 -19.26
N GLY A 332 37.12 11.21 -18.95
CA GLY A 332 36.84 12.38 -18.10
C GLY A 332 37.23 13.73 -18.76
N ILE A 333 37.47 13.75 -20.04
CA ILE A 333 37.85 14.98 -20.79
C ILE A 333 36.55 15.66 -21.25
N LYS A 334 36.27 16.82 -20.67
CA LYS A 334 35.09 17.65 -21.03
C LYS A 334 35.13 18.00 -22.52
N ASP A 335 33.95 18.05 -23.15
CA ASP A 335 33.72 18.34 -24.56
C ASP A 335 34.34 17.29 -25.53
N SER A 336 34.72 16.12 -25.00
CA SER A 336 35.13 14.97 -25.80
C SER A 336 33.91 14.14 -26.25
N LYS A 337 34.11 12.89 -26.63
CA LYS A 337 33.03 11.96 -26.93
C LYS A 337 32.31 11.56 -25.65
N VAL A 338 30.98 11.43 -25.72
CA VAL A 338 30.14 10.96 -24.62
C VAL A 338 29.84 9.47 -24.77
N VAL A 339 29.85 8.74 -23.66
CA VAL A 339 29.49 7.31 -23.60
C VAL A 339 28.45 7.11 -22.51
N PHE A 340 27.42 6.30 -22.80
CA PHE A 340 26.47 5.86 -21.82
C PHE A 340 27.04 4.68 -21.01
N THR A 341 27.03 4.82 -19.70
CA THR A 341 27.50 3.79 -18.77
C THR A 341 26.32 3.28 -17.92
N PRO A 342 25.92 2.00 -18.04
CA PRO A 342 24.90 1.40 -17.18
C PRO A 342 25.28 1.50 -15.70
N SER A 343 24.35 1.96 -14.86
CA SER A 343 24.52 2.06 -13.41
C SER A 343 23.16 2.07 -12.72
N PRO A 344 22.94 1.26 -11.69
CA PRO A 344 21.67 1.28 -10.92
C PRO A 344 21.39 2.63 -10.24
N GLN A 345 22.44 3.43 -10.02
CA GLN A 345 22.36 4.75 -9.40
C GLN A 345 22.33 5.88 -10.42
N GLY A 346 22.34 5.55 -11.71
CA GLY A 346 22.26 6.53 -12.78
C GLY A 346 20.94 7.31 -12.76
N ARG A 347 20.94 8.50 -13.29
CA ARG A 347 19.76 9.40 -13.35
C ARG A 347 18.98 9.29 -14.64
N PHE A 348 19.58 8.65 -15.67
CA PHE A 348 18.96 8.45 -16.97
C PHE A 348 18.37 7.05 -17.08
N LYS A 349 17.21 6.95 -17.72
CA LYS A 349 16.63 5.71 -18.21
C LYS A 349 16.62 5.78 -19.74
N VAL A 350 17.20 4.79 -20.38
CA VAL A 350 17.39 4.76 -21.83
C VAL A 350 16.90 3.44 -22.38
N SER A 351 16.02 3.47 -23.37
CA SER A 351 15.50 2.29 -24.06
C SER A 351 16.17 2.05 -25.41
N TRP A 352 16.78 3.07 -25.98
CA TRP A 352 17.49 3.00 -27.25
C TRP A 352 18.63 4.02 -27.31
N ILE A 353 19.74 3.62 -27.89
CA ILE A 353 20.89 4.48 -28.15
C ILE A 353 21.27 4.30 -29.63
N PRO A 354 21.58 5.41 -30.36
CA PRO A 354 22.06 5.32 -31.74
C PRO A 354 23.30 4.41 -31.86
N ASN A 355 23.36 3.62 -32.91
CA ASN A 355 24.55 2.80 -33.20
C ASN A 355 25.80 3.67 -33.53
N ALA A 356 26.96 3.05 -33.57
CA ALA A 356 28.22 3.78 -33.76
C ALA A 356 28.29 4.56 -35.09
N ASP A 357 27.64 4.08 -36.13
CA ASP A 357 27.64 4.76 -37.44
C ASP A 357 26.75 6.02 -37.37
N LEU A 358 25.61 5.97 -36.74
CA LEU A 358 24.78 7.14 -36.50
C LEU A 358 25.47 8.15 -35.57
N GLN A 359 26.11 7.69 -34.50
CA GLN A 359 26.84 8.57 -33.58
C GLN A 359 27.99 9.34 -34.24
N ASN A 360 28.68 8.72 -35.17
CA ASN A 360 29.85 9.31 -35.82
C ASN A 360 29.52 10.05 -37.15
N ARG A 361 28.27 9.99 -37.59
CA ARG A 361 27.86 10.67 -38.84
C ARG A 361 27.93 12.17 -38.67
N SER A 362 28.61 12.83 -39.61
CA SER A 362 28.74 14.29 -39.61
C SER A 362 28.54 14.87 -41.01
N ILE A 363 28.00 16.06 -41.08
CA ILE A 363 27.76 16.82 -42.30
C ILE A 363 28.55 18.13 -42.20
N THR A 364 29.27 18.48 -43.24
CA THR A 364 29.99 19.78 -43.32
C THR A 364 29.14 20.76 -44.13
N LYS A 365 28.71 21.86 -43.53
CA LYS A 365 28.00 22.97 -44.18
C LYS A 365 28.82 24.24 -43.95
N ASN A 366 29.18 24.95 -45.05
CA ASN A 366 29.96 26.19 -44.98
C ASN A 366 31.28 26.09 -44.18
N GLY A 367 31.96 24.95 -44.28
CA GLY A 367 33.21 24.70 -43.55
C GLY A 367 33.07 24.33 -42.08
N ILE A 368 31.84 24.32 -41.54
CA ILE A 368 31.53 23.93 -40.16
C ILE A 368 31.00 22.50 -40.16
N LYS A 369 31.49 21.68 -39.25
CA LYS A 369 31.10 20.30 -39.08
C LYS A 369 29.90 20.21 -38.10
N TYR A 370 28.78 19.64 -38.56
CA TYR A 370 27.57 19.42 -37.79
C TYR A 370 27.34 17.93 -37.59
N PRO A 371 26.63 17.50 -36.51
CA PRO A 371 26.13 16.13 -36.41
C PRO A 371 25.23 15.80 -37.62
N GLY A 372 25.48 14.65 -38.26
CA GLY A 372 24.69 14.22 -39.44
C GLY A 372 23.29 13.71 -39.11
N ASN A 373 22.98 13.63 -37.85
CA ASN A 373 21.77 13.06 -37.26
C ASN A 373 20.97 14.07 -36.45
N GLU A 374 21.10 15.38 -36.72
CA GLU A 374 20.41 16.47 -35.98
C GLU A 374 18.88 16.34 -35.96
N HIS A 375 18.29 15.51 -36.80
CA HIS A 375 16.86 15.32 -36.91
C HIS A 375 16.35 13.99 -36.33
N ILE A 376 17.18 13.16 -35.73
CA ILE A 376 16.79 11.84 -35.20
C ILE A 376 15.75 11.97 -34.09
N GLY A 377 15.86 12.97 -33.25
CA GLY A 377 14.97 13.14 -32.12
C GLY A 377 14.59 14.58 -31.84
N ALA A 378 13.73 14.75 -30.88
CA ALA A 378 13.44 16.01 -30.22
C ALA A 378 13.56 15.82 -28.72
N PHE A 379 14.12 16.81 -28.04
CA PHE A 379 14.26 16.82 -26.60
C PHE A 379 13.36 17.91 -26.01
N GLY A 380 12.63 17.55 -24.96
CA GLY A 380 11.89 18.48 -24.13
C GLY A 380 12.56 18.54 -22.75
N CYS A 381 12.95 19.73 -22.33
CA CYS A 381 13.59 19.95 -21.04
C CYS A 381 12.75 20.92 -20.21
N ASP A 382 12.51 20.57 -18.97
CA ASP A 382 11.91 21.42 -17.94
C ASP A 382 12.86 21.48 -16.74
N SER A 383 13.43 22.65 -16.49
CA SER A 383 14.37 22.86 -15.37
C SER A 383 13.62 23.23 -14.10
N TYR A 384 14.23 23.02 -12.95
CA TYR A 384 13.71 23.47 -11.66
C TYR A 384 14.40 24.75 -11.19
N ASP A 385 13.69 25.54 -10.39
CA ASP A 385 14.24 26.74 -9.76
C ASP A 385 15.20 26.36 -8.61
N ILE A 386 16.20 27.22 -8.37
CA ILE A 386 17.23 27.08 -7.34
C ILE A 386 16.65 27.34 -5.94
N SER A 387 15.53 28.05 -5.85
CA SER A 387 14.91 28.41 -4.56
C SER A 387 14.65 27.19 -3.70
N GLY A 388 15.22 27.20 -2.49
CA GLY A 388 14.97 26.18 -1.50
C GLY A 388 13.48 26.11 -1.15
N THR A 389 12.90 24.93 -1.11
CA THR A 389 11.53 24.74 -0.65
C THR A 389 11.51 24.58 0.87
N THR A 390 10.62 25.28 1.53
CA THR A 390 10.45 25.25 3.01
C THR A 390 10.03 23.87 3.52
N ASP A 391 9.52 22.99 2.65
CA ASP A 391 9.03 21.63 2.96
C ASP A 391 9.91 20.49 2.41
N GLY A 392 11.05 20.81 1.81
CA GLY A 392 11.97 19.82 1.20
C GLY A 392 11.43 19.12 -0.04
N ARG A 393 10.29 19.54 -0.60
CA ARG A 393 9.63 18.99 -1.78
C ARG A 393 9.80 19.91 -3.00
N GLY A 394 11.03 20.14 -3.39
CA GLY A 394 11.30 20.90 -4.62
C GLY A 394 10.88 20.15 -5.87
N SER A 395 10.43 20.88 -6.91
CA SER A 395 10.23 20.35 -8.25
C SER A 395 11.51 19.68 -8.76
N LYS A 396 11.39 18.60 -9.50
CA LYS A 396 12.51 17.93 -10.19
C LYS A 396 12.68 18.56 -11.56
N GLY A 397 13.90 18.59 -12.06
CA GLY A 397 14.15 18.83 -13.47
C GLY A 397 13.83 17.58 -14.28
N ALA A 398 13.34 17.75 -15.48
CA ALA A 398 12.98 16.69 -16.40
C ALA A 398 13.58 16.93 -17.78
N LEU A 399 14.09 15.85 -18.40
CA LEU A 399 14.46 15.81 -19.81
C LEU A 399 13.87 14.54 -20.43
N HIS A 400 13.17 14.70 -21.54
CA HIS A 400 12.65 13.58 -22.32
C HIS A 400 13.14 13.67 -23.76
N GLY A 401 13.62 12.55 -24.28
CA GLY A 401 14.00 12.40 -25.67
C GLY A 401 12.98 11.55 -26.43
N LEU A 402 12.45 12.07 -27.52
CA LEU A 402 11.51 11.42 -28.42
C LEU A 402 12.13 11.21 -29.79
N THR A 403 12.15 9.99 -30.32
CA THR A 403 12.53 9.72 -31.70
C THR A 403 11.46 10.23 -32.66
N LYS A 404 11.89 10.82 -33.77
CA LYS A 404 10.97 11.27 -34.80
C LYS A 404 10.53 10.12 -35.70
N PHE A 405 9.39 10.28 -36.36
CA PHE A 405 8.91 9.37 -37.38
C PHE A 405 9.90 9.28 -38.54
N SER A 406 10.09 8.08 -39.07
CA SER A 406 10.92 7.79 -40.25
C SER A 406 12.47 7.95 -40.12
N MET A 407 13.00 7.78 -38.95
CA MET A 407 14.45 7.73 -38.77
C MET A 407 14.95 6.28 -38.83
N GLU A 408 15.84 5.98 -39.76
CA GLU A 408 16.47 4.65 -40.01
C GLU A 408 16.31 3.67 -38.81
N ASP A 409 17.31 3.17 -38.19
CA ASP A 409 17.24 2.15 -37.10
C ASP A 409 16.63 2.62 -35.77
N ALA A 410 16.03 3.80 -35.69
CA ALA A 410 15.37 4.28 -34.47
C ALA A 410 13.92 3.81 -34.39
N PRO A 411 13.43 3.40 -33.22
CA PRO A 411 12.01 3.10 -33.04
C PRO A 411 11.18 4.38 -33.30
N PRO A 412 10.16 4.34 -34.21
CA PRO A 412 9.46 5.54 -34.64
C PRO A 412 8.58 6.12 -33.53
N SER A 413 8.61 7.45 -33.36
CA SER A 413 7.75 8.21 -32.45
C SER A 413 7.73 7.65 -31.00
N THR A 414 8.89 7.23 -30.49
CA THR A 414 9.02 6.59 -29.20
C THR A 414 9.87 7.43 -28.26
N PHE A 415 9.47 7.51 -27.00
CA PHE A 415 10.34 8.04 -25.95
C PHE A 415 11.49 7.07 -25.70
N PHE A 416 12.71 7.51 -25.97
CA PHE A 416 13.90 6.67 -25.82
C PHE A 416 14.79 7.06 -24.64
N LEU A 417 14.58 8.25 -24.08
CA LEU A 417 15.37 8.77 -22.97
C LEU A 417 14.48 9.51 -21.99
N GLU A 418 14.65 9.20 -20.71
CA GLU A 418 14.06 9.89 -19.57
C GLU A 418 15.13 10.28 -18.56
N TYR A 419 15.08 11.52 -18.10
CA TYR A 419 15.78 12.00 -16.91
C TYR A 419 14.77 12.74 -16.04
N ILE A 420 14.58 12.30 -14.80
CA ILE A 420 13.72 12.97 -13.80
C ILE A 420 14.48 12.96 -12.47
N ALA A 421 15.21 14.03 -12.19
CA ALA A 421 16.01 14.12 -10.98
C ALA A 421 16.05 15.56 -10.43
N ARG A 422 16.41 15.67 -9.15
CA ARG A 422 16.77 16.94 -8.52
C ARG A 422 18.16 16.78 -7.90
N PRO A 423 19.24 17.01 -8.64
CA PRO A 423 20.58 17.09 -8.07
C PRO A 423 20.68 18.24 -7.07
N GLN A 424 21.81 18.32 -6.36
CA GLN A 424 22.00 19.30 -5.29
C GLN A 424 21.95 20.74 -5.78
N THR A 425 22.41 20.99 -6.99
CA THR A 425 22.37 22.30 -7.62
C THR A 425 21.83 22.22 -9.05
N ALA A 426 21.34 23.35 -9.58
CA ALA A 426 20.85 23.43 -10.95
C ALA A 426 22.00 23.27 -11.95
N GLU A 427 23.22 23.70 -11.61
CA GLU A 427 24.39 23.52 -12.45
C GLU A 427 24.64 22.03 -12.73
N ILE A 428 24.56 21.16 -11.73
CA ILE A 428 24.70 19.71 -11.91
C ILE A 428 23.61 19.18 -12.85
N PHE A 429 22.37 19.71 -12.76
CA PHE A 429 21.32 19.35 -13.71
C PHE A 429 21.68 19.70 -15.13
N PHE A 430 22.19 20.92 -15.36
CA PHE A 430 22.61 21.37 -16.71
C PHE A 430 23.89 20.69 -17.21
N GLU A 431 24.73 20.20 -16.29
CA GLU A 431 25.90 19.40 -16.66
C GLU A 431 25.53 17.96 -17.04
N ASP A 432 24.48 17.42 -16.43
CA ASP A 432 23.99 16.07 -16.74
C ASP A 432 23.33 15.99 -18.14
N ILE A 433 22.64 17.08 -18.60
CA ILE A 433 21.85 17.09 -19.85
C ILE A 433 22.60 17.71 -21.01
#